data_662ab73f0ab564f57a2469b6d6bbed14
#
_entry.id   662ab73f0ab564f57a2469b6d6bbed14
#
_cell.length_a   1.000
_cell.length_b   1.000
_cell.length_c   1.000
_cell.angle_alpha   90.00
_cell.angle_beta   90.00
_cell.angle_gamma   90.00
#
_symmetry.space_group_name_H-M   'P 1'
#
loop_
_entity.id
_entity.type
_entity.pdbx_description
1 polymer ?
#
loop_
_entity_poly.entity_id
_entity_poly.type
_entity_poly.pdbx_seq_one_letter_code
_entity_poly.pdbx_strand_id
1 'polypeptide(L)'
;MLKFQNKVVLVTGSGTGIGQTVAKLFAENGASIIILGRRKEPLDDTKKILDEIINRVKSNAKVWLFPGVDVSDEQGVSQMYNSLLKSSVFVDIVVNNAGVSGPVTCFANSPLDEFKSAVGIHLTGTFWTSVQALKVMKPGAKIITISTFFTEEKSYEQRPYRFRSPYTAAQGAKNRLSEAMSWELVEKGIVSIATNPGPVHSDRNYKTVYPKAAAEFLRVSGFEDLSPSEVEVANRDIVGLLGEDEKTTRDGITKAAGAVSKINGGDAQRIAETLTRLLAKIQEIAEKVQKNTSFMIADKQFLSQIQVAQTVLTLADDDIAKILNGKVIPGDRVFYPVKPHIATTTPITQPSFGSDEIGRAHV
;
A
#
# COMPACT_ATOMS: atom_id res chain seq x y z
N MET A 1 -30.57 -9.11 -8.97
CA MET A 1 -30.19 -7.68 -8.78
C MET A 1 -28.74 -7.64 -8.34
N LEU A 2 -27.93 -6.75 -8.91
CA LEU A 2 -26.51 -6.63 -8.54
C LEU A 2 -26.41 -5.99 -7.14
N LYS A 3 -25.48 -6.48 -6.32
CA LYS A 3 -25.41 -6.14 -4.87
C LYS A 3 -25.28 -4.65 -4.57
N PHE A 4 -24.54 -3.90 -5.41
CA PHE A 4 -24.32 -2.46 -5.26
C PHE A 4 -25.00 -1.64 -6.37
N GLN A 5 -26.05 -2.18 -6.97
CA GLN A 5 -26.84 -1.44 -7.95
C GLN A 5 -27.40 -0.15 -7.33
N ASN A 6 -27.31 0.96 -8.07
CA ASN A 6 -27.69 2.31 -7.64
C ASN A 6 -26.82 2.91 -6.51
N LYS A 7 -25.70 2.27 -6.14
CA LYS A 7 -24.72 2.86 -5.23
C LYS A 7 -23.65 3.61 -6.01
N VAL A 8 -23.14 4.68 -5.43
CA VAL A 8 -22.02 5.47 -5.94
C VAL A 8 -20.82 5.28 -5.03
N VAL A 9 -19.72 4.79 -5.59
CA VAL A 9 -18.48 4.47 -4.87
C VAL A 9 -17.35 5.36 -5.36
N LEU A 10 -16.74 6.12 -4.46
CA LEU A 10 -15.55 6.92 -4.73
C LEU A 10 -14.31 6.18 -4.26
N VAL A 11 -13.32 6.00 -5.14
CA VAL A 11 -12.06 5.32 -4.82
C VAL A 11 -10.88 6.25 -5.09
N THR A 12 -10.12 6.61 -4.04
CA THR A 12 -8.92 7.43 -4.20
C THR A 12 -7.74 6.58 -4.68
N GLY A 13 -6.92 7.12 -5.60
CA GLY A 13 -5.78 6.40 -6.16
C GLY A 13 -6.17 5.19 -7.00
N SER A 14 -7.23 5.31 -7.78
CA SER A 14 -7.88 4.23 -8.53
C SER A 14 -7.32 3.98 -9.94
N GLY A 15 -6.21 4.63 -10.30
CA GLY A 15 -5.60 4.42 -11.62
C GLY A 15 -4.84 3.10 -11.77
N THR A 16 -4.40 2.46 -10.68
CA THR A 16 -3.62 1.22 -10.71
C THR A 16 -3.80 0.42 -9.42
N GLY A 17 -3.38 -0.84 -9.43
CA GLY A 17 -3.20 -1.64 -8.20
C GLY A 17 -4.50 -1.92 -7.45
N ILE A 18 -4.44 -1.83 -6.12
CA ILE A 18 -5.58 -2.13 -5.25
C ILE A 18 -6.77 -1.22 -5.57
N GLY A 19 -6.55 0.10 -5.74
CA GLY A 19 -7.63 1.04 -6.02
C GLY A 19 -8.35 0.76 -7.34
N GLN A 20 -7.62 0.41 -8.40
CA GLN A 20 -8.20 -0.01 -9.67
C GLN A 20 -9.02 -1.31 -9.50
N THR A 21 -8.47 -2.29 -8.77
CA THR A 21 -9.13 -3.57 -8.55
C THR A 21 -10.40 -3.41 -7.70
N VAL A 22 -10.39 -2.54 -6.70
CA VAL A 22 -11.57 -2.17 -5.92
C VAL A 22 -12.65 -1.55 -6.82
N ALA A 23 -12.28 -0.57 -7.65
CA ALA A 23 -13.20 0.08 -8.58
C ALA A 23 -13.85 -0.94 -9.55
N LYS A 24 -13.05 -1.86 -10.10
CA LYS A 24 -13.54 -2.95 -10.97
C LYS A 24 -14.54 -3.84 -10.27
N LEU A 25 -14.23 -4.28 -9.06
CA LEU A 25 -15.07 -5.21 -8.32
C LEU A 25 -16.42 -4.57 -7.93
N PHE A 26 -16.44 -3.30 -7.56
CA PHE A 26 -17.69 -2.57 -7.33
C PHE A 26 -18.50 -2.39 -8.61
N ALA A 27 -17.87 -2.09 -9.74
CA ALA A 27 -18.54 -1.98 -11.04
C ALA A 27 -19.15 -3.32 -11.48
N GLU A 28 -18.46 -4.45 -11.27
CA GLU A 28 -18.98 -5.80 -11.51
C GLU A 28 -20.22 -6.12 -10.66
N ASN A 29 -20.35 -5.46 -9.51
CA ASN A 29 -21.51 -5.56 -8.63
C ASN A 29 -22.54 -4.42 -8.84
N GLY A 30 -22.44 -3.68 -9.94
CA GLY A 30 -23.45 -2.73 -10.41
C GLY A 30 -23.34 -1.30 -9.88
N ALA A 31 -22.28 -0.98 -9.12
CA ALA A 31 -22.06 0.37 -8.60
C ALA A 31 -21.60 1.35 -9.70
N SER A 32 -22.04 2.60 -9.58
CA SER A 32 -21.41 3.73 -10.26
C SER A 32 -20.11 4.11 -9.57
N ILE A 33 -19.08 4.48 -10.33
CA ILE A 33 -17.72 4.65 -9.79
C ILE A 33 -17.19 6.05 -10.03
N ILE A 34 -16.64 6.67 -8.99
CA ILE A 34 -15.85 7.90 -9.08
C ILE A 34 -14.39 7.51 -8.90
N ILE A 35 -13.58 7.74 -9.93
CA ILE A 35 -12.15 7.45 -9.95
C ILE A 35 -11.33 8.73 -9.96
N LEU A 36 -10.29 8.79 -9.13
CA LEU A 36 -9.41 9.94 -9.04
C LEU A 36 -7.95 9.56 -8.77
N GLY A 37 -7.05 10.44 -9.17
CA GLY A 37 -5.62 10.30 -8.97
C GLY A 37 -4.82 11.32 -9.76
N ARG A 38 -3.52 11.35 -9.52
CA ARG A 38 -2.60 12.35 -10.09
C ARG A 38 -2.35 12.18 -11.59
N ARG A 39 -2.27 10.93 -12.07
CA ARG A 39 -1.89 10.61 -13.45
C ARG A 39 -3.12 10.33 -14.29
N LYS A 40 -3.21 11.03 -15.44
CA LYS A 40 -4.35 10.92 -16.35
C LYS A 40 -4.43 9.57 -17.04
N GLU A 41 -3.34 9.12 -17.69
CA GLU A 41 -3.32 7.89 -18.50
C GLU A 41 -3.80 6.64 -17.74
N PRO A 42 -3.28 6.29 -16.52
CA PRO A 42 -3.78 5.12 -15.81
C PRO A 42 -5.26 5.22 -15.41
N LEU A 43 -5.78 6.44 -15.23
CA LEU A 43 -7.19 6.64 -14.94
C LEU A 43 -8.05 6.49 -16.20
N ASP A 44 -7.57 6.97 -17.36
CA ASP A 44 -8.26 6.76 -18.65
C ASP A 44 -8.36 5.26 -18.96
N ASP A 45 -7.29 4.49 -18.72
CA ASP A 45 -7.30 3.04 -18.89
C ASP A 45 -8.24 2.35 -17.91
N THR A 46 -8.24 2.80 -16.66
CA THR A 46 -9.20 2.29 -15.65
C THR A 46 -10.63 2.59 -16.11
N LYS A 47 -10.90 3.79 -16.62
CA LYS A 47 -12.24 4.14 -17.11
C LYS A 47 -12.69 3.23 -18.23
N LYS A 48 -11.84 2.96 -19.24
CA LYS A 48 -12.16 2.02 -20.32
C LYS A 48 -12.57 0.65 -19.79
N ILE A 49 -11.77 0.11 -18.86
CA ILE A 49 -12.06 -1.19 -18.21
C ILE A 49 -13.41 -1.15 -17.47
N LEU A 50 -13.70 -0.06 -16.75
CA LEU A 50 -14.96 0.08 -16.03
C LEU A 50 -16.15 0.18 -16.98
N ASP A 51 -16.04 0.92 -18.08
CA ASP A 51 -17.09 1.03 -19.11
C ASP A 51 -17.37 -0.35 -19.74
N GLU A 52 -16.35 -1.14 -20.04
CA GLU A 52 -16.49 -2.53 -20.53
C GLU A 52 -17.20 -3.44 -19.52
N ILE A 53 -16.84 -3.34 -18.23
CA ILE A 53 -17.49 -4.10 -17.15
C ILE A 53 -18.96 -3.73 -17.06
N ILE A 54 -19.29 -2.44 -17.00
CA ILE A 54 -20.67 -1.94 -16.89
C ILE A 54 -21.52 -2.44 -18.05
N ASN A 55 -20.99 -2.40 -19.28
CA ASN A 55 -21.66 -2.94 -20.47
C ASN A 55 -21.88 -4.46 -20.37
N ARG A 56 -20.86 -5.21 -19.92
CA ARG A 56 -20.91 -6.67 -19.74
C ARG A 56 -21.98 -7.10 -18.73
N VAL A 57 -22.06 -6.40 -17.60
CA VAL A 57 -23.06 -6.72 -16.56
C VAL A 57 -24.42 -6.07 -16.81
N LYS A 58 -24.56 -5.34 -17.91
CA LYS A 58 -25.78 -4.64 -18.32
C LYS A 58 -26.34 -3.72 -17.24
N SER A 59 -25.45 -3.01 -16.56
CA SER A 59 -25.77 -2.02 -15.52
C SER A 59 -25.97 -0.62 -16.15
N ASN A 60 -26.82 0.19 -15.49
CA ASN A 60 -26.95 1.63 -15.80
C ASN A 60 -25.95 2.50 -15.01
N ALA A 61 -24.90 1.90 -14.45
CA ALA A 61 -23.88 2.57 -13.67
C ALA A 61 -23.11 3.60 -14.52
N LYS A 62 -22.55 4.61 -13.85
CA LYS A 62 -21.79 5.69 -14.48
C LYS A 62 -20.37 5.72 -13.93
N VAL A 63 -19.44 6.26 -14.72
CA VAL A 63 -18.06 6.48 -14.31
C VAL A 63 -17.74 7.96 -14.38
N TRP A 64 -17.35 8.57 -13.25
CA TRP A 64 -16.80 9.94 -13.20
C TRP A 64 -15.30 9.87 -13.00
N LEU A 65 -14.59 10.67 -13.76
CA LEU A 65 -13.14 10.68 -13.85
C LEU A 65 -12.59 12.03 -13.40
N PHE A 66 -11.69 12.01 -12.39
CA PHE A 66 -11.01 13.20 -11.86
C PHE A 66 -9.48 13.02 -11.94
N PRO A 67 -8.87 13.29 -13.10
CA PRO A 67 -7.42 13.26 -13.26
C PRO A 67 -6.80 14.52 -12.66
N GLY A 68 -5.54 14.40 -12.22
CA GLY A 68 -4.79 15.52 -11.61
C GLY A 68 -5.13 15.80 -10.14
N VAL A 69 -6.08 15.08 -9.55
CA VAL A 69 -6.41 15.25 -8.13
C VAL A 69 -5.38 14.51 -7.28
N ASP A 70 -4.56 15.26 -6.54
CA ASP A 70 -3.71 14.74 -5.46
C ASP A 70 -4.47 14.87 -4.14
N VAL A 71 -4.57 13.77 -3.39
CA VAL A 71 -5.26 13.78 -2.08
C VAL A 71 -4.57 14.68 -1.04
N SER A 72 -3.29 15.00 -1.23
CA SER A 72 -2.54 15.95 -0.39
C SER A 72 -2.75 17.41 -0.80
N ASP A 73 -3.43 17.68 -1.91
CA ASP A 73 -3.84 19.02 -2.34
C ASP A 73 -5.26 19.33 -1.86
N GLU A 74 -5.34 20.15 -0.83
CA GLU A 74 -6.61 20.57 -0.20
C GLU A 74 -7.57 21.24 -1.19
N GLN A 75 -7.04 22.08 -2.08
CA GLN A 75 -7.84 22.81 -3.06
C GLN A 75 -8.39 21.86 -4.15
N GLY A 76 -7.56 21.01 -4.71
CA GLY A 76 -7.96 20.04 -5.72
C GLY A 76 -9.04 19.09 -5.20
N VAL A 77 -8.88 18.56 -3.99
CA VAL A 77 -9.89 17.72 -3.34
C VAL A 77 -11.19 18.49 -3.12
N SER A 78 -11.12 19.73 -2.59
CA SER A 78 -12.30 20.55 -2.35
C SER A 78 -13.06 20.89 -3.63
N GLN A 79 -12.36 21.23 -4.70
CA GLN A 79 -12.95 21.54 -6.01
C GLN A 79 -13.67 20.32 -6.61
N MET A 80 -13.07 19.14 -6.50
CA MET A 80 -13.67 17.88 -6.93
C MET A 80 -15.01 17.64 -6.21
N TYR A 81 -15.04 17.69 -4.88
CA TYR A 81 -16.28 17.45 -4.14
C TYR A 81 -17.33 18.55 -4.37
N ASN A 82 -16.93 19.80 -4.56
CA ASN A 82 -17.83 20.88 -4.92
C ASN A 82 -18.46 20.65 -6.33
N SER A 83 -17.72 20.06 -7.26
CA SER A 83 -18.27 19.71 -8.57
C SER A 83 -19.29 18.57 -8.48
N LEU A 84 -19.04 17.56 -7.64
CA LEU A 84 -20.00 16.49 -7.37
C LEU A 84 -21.29 17.04 -6.76
N LEU A 85 -21.17 17.94 -5.77
CA LEU A 85 -22.31 18.58 -5.12
C LEU A 85 -23.14 19.40 -6.12
N LYS A 86 -22.49 20.22 -6.94
CA LYS A 86 -23.16 21.01 -8.01
C LYS A 86 -23.90 20.13 -9.01
N SER A 87 -23.37 18.94 -9.29
CA SER A 87 -23.98 17.95 -10.18
C SER A 87 -25.00 17.04 -9.49
N SER A 88 -25.31 17.29 -8.21
CA SER A 88 -26.18 16.46 -7.37
C SER A 88 -25.79 14.97 -7.33
N VAL A 89 -24.47 14.70 -7.40
CA VAL A 89 -23.91 13.34 -7.28
C VAL A 89 -23.62 13.09 -5.81
N PHE A 90 -24.41 12.20 -5.20
CA PHE A 90 -24.20 11.77 -3.82
C PHE A 90 -23.40 10.47 -3.77
N VAL A 91 -22.54 10.33 -2.76
CA VAL A 91 -21.61 9.22 -2.60
C VAL A 91 -22.08 8.32 -1.46
N ASP A 92 -22.26 7.04 -1.74
CA ASP A 92 -22.64 6.03 -0.73
C ASP A 92 -21.43 5.43 -0.04
N ILE A 93 -20.30 5.28 -0.75
CA ILE A 93 -19.10 4.65 -0.22
C ILE A 93 -17.87 5.43 -0.67
N VAL A 94 -17.04 5.83 0.29
CA VAL A 94 -15.69 6.37 0.03
C VAL A 94 -14.65 5.33 0.41
N VAL A 95 -13.75 5.01 -0.50
CA VAL A 95 -12.60 4.14 -0.25
C VAL A 95 -11.32 4.97 -0.27
N ASN A 96 -10.79 5.25 0.91
CA ASN A 96 -9.49 5.90 1.09
C ASN A 96 -8.37 4.90 0.85
N ASN A 97 -7.93 4.80 -0.40
CA ASN A 97 -6.88 3.89 -0.85
C ASN A 97 -5.61 4.61 -1.28
N ALA A 98 -5.68 5.88 -1.71
CA ALA A 98 -4.52 6.62 -2.19
C ALA A 98 -3.34 6.54 -1.22
N GLY A 99 -2.16 6.27 -1.76
CA GLY A 99 -0.97 6.11 -0.96
C GLY A 99 0.30 5.95 -1.79
N VAL A 100 1.42 6.17 -1.13
CA VAL A 100 2.77 5.96 -1.66
C VAL A 100 3.51 4.95 -0.78
N SER A 101 4.55 4.33 -1.30
CA SER A 101 5.39 3.45 -0.46
C SER A 101 6.15 4.23 0.62
N GLY A 102 6.27 5.55 0.48
CA GLY A 102 7.10 6.37 1.34
C GLY A 102 8.60 6.10 1.14
N PRO A 103 9.45 6.82 1.87
CA PRO A 103 10.88 6.59 1.87
C PRO A 103 11.21 5.21 2.45
N VAL A 104 12.28 4.62 1.94
CA VAL A 104 12.91 3.42 2.50
C VAL A 104 14.32 3.82 2.90
N THR A 105 14.47 4.30 4.13
CA THR A 105 15.71 4.86 4.65
C THR A 105 15.82 4.68 6.16
N CYS A 106 17.02 4.64 6.67
CA CYS A 106 17.27 4.57 8.11
C CYS A 106 16.65 5.79 8.82
N PHE A 107 16.10 5.59 10.00
CA PHE A 107 15.42 6.65 10.74
C PHE A 107 16.29 7.90 10.89
N ALA A 108 17.54 7.75 11.24
CA ALA A 108 18.48 8.87 11.42
C ALA A 108 18.74 9.68 10.14
N ASN A 109 18.51 9.08 8.98
CA ASN A 109 18.77 9.69 7.66
C ASN A 109 17.49 9.99 6.88
N SER A 110 16.32 9.83 7.52
CA SER A 110 15.03 10.04 6.86
C SER A 110 14.82 11.54 6.59
N PRO A 111 14.70 11.96 5.32
CA PRO A 111 14.49 13.37 5.00
C PRO A 111 13.13 13.85 5.53
N LEU A 112 13.12 15.01 6.18
CA LEU A 112 11.90 15.57 6.76
C LEU A 112 10.81 15.82 5.71
N ASP A 113 11.19 16.22 4.50
CA ASP A 113 10.23 16.48 3.42
C ASP A 113 9.57 15.19 2.92
N GLU A 114 10.30 14.08 2.87
CA GLU A 114 9.72 12.78 2.55
C GLU A 114 8.79 12.28 3.67
N PHE A 115 9.13 12.55 4.94
CA PHE A 115 8.23 12.30 6.06
C PHE A 115 6.94 13.11 5.93
N LYS A 116 7.06 14.42 5.70
CA LYS A 116 5.90 15.32 5.50
C LYS A 116 5.05 14.87 4.31
N SER A 117 5.68 14.47 3.21
CA SER A 117 4.99 13.94 2.03
C SER A 117 4.20 12.66 2.35
N ALA A 118 4.79 11.73 3.08
CA ALA A 118 4.10 10.51 3.51
C ALA A 118 2.88 10.82 4.40
N VAL A 119 3.05 11.70 5.39
CA VAL A 119 1.94 12.17 6.26
C VAL A 119 0.89 12.90 5.44
N GLY A 120 1.29 13.80 4.54
CA GLY A 120 0.39 14.56 3.67
C GLY A 120 -0.52 13.65 2.85
N ILE A 121 0.05 12.64 2.19
CA ILE A 121 -0.73 11.74 1.34
C ILE A 121 -1.57 10.76 2.17
N HIS A 122 -0.97 10.10 3.16
CA HIS A 122 -1.65 9.03 3.89
C HIS A 122 -2.63 9.55 4.94
N LEU A 123 -2.21 10.48 5.79
CA LEU A 123 -3.02 10.96 6.90
C LEU A 123 -3.87 12.16 6.51
N THR A 124 -3.23 13.28 6.13
CA THR A 124 -3.94 14.52 5.80
C THR A 124 -4.87 14.33 4.60
N GLY A 125 -4.42 13.62 3.58
CA GLY A 125 -5.23 13.30 2.40
C GLY A 125 -6.44 12.44 2.74
N THR A 126 -6.30 11.43 3.61
CA THR A 126 -7.43 10.63 4.09
C THR A 126 -8.41 11.49 4.90
N PHE A 127 -7.89 12.30 5.82
CA PHE A 127 -8.70 13.22 6.63
C PHE A 127 -9.49 14.17 5.73
N TRP A 128 -8.81 14.93 4.86
CA TRP A 128 -9.46 15.95 4.04
C TRP A 128 -10.44 15.37 3.02
N THR A 129 -10.10 14.27 2.39
CA THR A 129 -11.02 13.52 1.53
C THR A 129 -12.29 13.13 2.28
N SER A 130 -12.15 12.61 3.50
CA SER A 130 -13.30 12.20 4.32
C SER A 130 -14.15 13.39 4.76
N VAL A 131 -13.54 14.51 5.20
CA VAL A 131 -14.25 15.75 5.56
C VAL A 131 -15.05 16.30 4.38
N GLN A 132 -14.44 16.39 3.21
CA GLN A 132 -15.11 16.92 2.03
C GLN A 132 -16.22 15.98 1.52
N ALA A 133 -16.06 14.67 1.70
CA ALA A 133 -17.07 13.69 1.33
C ALA A 133 -18.40 13.90 2.09
N LEU A 134 -18.37 14.38 3.32
CA LEU A 134 -19.58 14.65 4.11
C LEU A 134 -20.55 15.60 3.44
N LYS A 135 -20.09 16.48 2.52
CA LYS A 135 -20.94 17.38 1.73
C LYS A 135 -21.86 16.65 0.75
N VAL A 136 -21.46 15.44 0.34
CA VAL A 136 -22.16 14.64 -0.68
C VAL A 136 -22.56 13.26 -0.15
N MET A 137 -22.41 13.00 1.15
CA MET A 137 -22.84 11.75 1.79
C MET A 137 -24.19 11.94 2.49
N LYS A 138 -24.93 10.84 2.61
CA LYS A 138 -26.21 10.76 3.32
C LYS A 138 -26.16 9.68 4.41
N PRO A 139 -27.10 9.66 5.36
CA PRO A 139 -27.20 8.56 6.30
C PRO A 139 -27.21 7.18 5.61
N GLY A 140 -26.47 6.22 6.14
CA GLY A 140 -26.21 4.92 5.53
C GLY A 140 -24.93 4.85 4.69
N ALA A 141 -24.27 5.98 4.45
CA ALA A 141 -22.99 6.01 3.74
C ALA A 141 -21.83 5.43 4.58
N LYS A 142 -20.74 5.07 3.91
CA LYS A 142 -19.59 4.40 4.52
C LYS A 142 -18.26 5.02 4.06
N ILE A 143 -17.32 5.12 5.00
CA ILE A 143 -15.93 5.46 4.73
C ILE A 143 -15.08 4.23 5.05
N ILE A 144 -14.44 3.65 4.04
CA ILE A 144 -13.55 2.50 4.20
C ILE A 144 -12.12 2.95 3.96
N THR A 145 -11.27 2.76 4.96
CA THR A 145 -9.88 3.21 4.93
C THR A 145 -8.93 2.02 4.79
N ILE A 146 -8.13 2.00 3.73
CA ILE A 146 -7.10 0.99 3.53
C ILE A 146 -5.79 1.49 4.14
N SER A 147 -5.31 0.81 5.17
CA SER A 147 -4.04 1.05 5.83
C SER A 147 -3.06 -0.10 5.58
N THR A 148 -2.42 -0.64 6.58
CA THR A 148 -1.45 -1.73 6.44
C THR A 148 -1.29 -2.54 7.73
N PHE A 149 -1.04 -3.83 7.60
CA PHE A 149 -0.77 -4.71 8.74
C PHE A 149 0.50 -4.33 9.54
N PHE A 150 1.41 -3.55 8.96
CA PHE A 150 2.60 -3.05 9.68
C PHE A 150 2.31 -2.10 10.83
N THR A 151 1.05 -1.70 11.01
CA THR A 151 0.59 -0.85 12.11
C THR A 151 -0.04 -1.65 13.25
N GLU A 152 -0.12 -2.96 13.13
CA GLU A 152 -0.74 -3.82 14.12
C GLU A 152 0.22 -4.09 15.27
N GLU A 153 -0.27 -3.91 16.49
CA GLU A 153 0.44 -4.29 17.71
C GLU A 153 0.26 -5.78 17.98
N LYS A 154 1.11 -6.60 17.41
CA LYS A 154 1.18 -8.03 17.74
C LYS A 154 2.48 -8.35 18.42
N SER A 155 2.40 -9.24 19.40
CA SER A 155 3.39 -9.39 20.46
C SER A 155 4.82 -9.78 20.01
N TYR A 156 5.07 -10.40 18.88
CA TYR A 156 6.44 -10.66 18.40
C TYR A 156 6.58 -10.99 16.92
N GLU A 157 5.52 -11.13 16.18
CA GLU A 157 5.60 -11.53 14.76
C GLU A 157 5.54 -10.36 13.77
N GLN A 158 5.11 -9.18 14.22
CA GLN A 158 4.92 -8.02 13.36
C GLN A 158 5.66 -6.81 13.94
N ARG A 159 6.97 -6.79 13.72
CA ARG A 159 7.76 -5.59 14.01
C ARG A 159 7.52 -4.56 12.91
N PRO A 160 7.49 -3.24 13.24
CA PRO A 160 7.53 -2.20 12.22
C PRO A 160 8.67 -2.49 11.25
N TYR A 161 8.38 -2.37 9.97
CA TYR A 161 9.37 -2.67 8.93
C TYR A 161 10.55 -1.72 9.08
N ARG A 162 11.77 -2.24 9.16
CA ARG A 162 12.98 -1.40 9.18
C ARG A 162 12.97 -0.46 7.97
N PHE A 163 13.48 0.75 8.16
CA PHE A 163 13.58 1.78 7.11
C PHE A 163 12.27 2.34 6.58
N ARG A 164 11.16 2.12 7.29
CA ARG A 164 9.81 2.53 6.86
C ARG A 164 9.07 3.38 7.91
N SER A 165 9.81 4.05 8.79
CA SER A 165 9.22 4.84 9.89
C SER A 165 8.19 5.86 9.43
N PRO A 166 8.39 6.68 8.36
CA PRO A 166 7.40 7.65 7.92
C PRO A 166 6.11 6.98 7.44
N TYR A 167 6.23 5.90 6.69
CA TYR A 167 5.09 5.14 6.18
C TYR A 167 4.30 4.51 7.33
N THR A 168 4.97 3.82 8.25
CA THR A 168 4.33 3.13 9.36
C THR A 168 3.63 4.11 10.30
N ALA A 169 4.27 5.25 10.62
CA ALA A 169 3.68 6.30 11.44
C ALA A 169 2.41 6.89 10.80
N ALA A 170 2.47 7.25 9.51
CA ALA A 170 1.32 7.81 8.80
C ALA A 170 0.16 6.82 8.67
N GLN A 171 0.45 5.56 8.42
CA GLN A 171 -0.57 4.51 8.33
C GLN A 171 -1.18 4.17 9.69
N GLY A 172 -0.40 4.16 10.78
CA GLY A 172 -0.92 3.97 12.14
C GLY A 172 -1.87 5.09 12.56
N ALA A 173 -1.48 6.34 12.26
CA ALA A 173 -2.34 7.50 12.48
C ALA A 173 -3.65 7.43 11.68
N LYS A 174 -3.61 6.88 10.46
CA LYS A 174 -4.77 6.66 9.60
C LYS A 174 -5.79 5.67 10.21
N ASN A 175 -5.30 4.61 10.87
CA ASN A 175 -6.17 3.69 11.62
C ASN A 175 -6.87 4.40 12.77
N ARG A 176 -6.11 5.14 13.59
CA ARG A 176 -6.68 5.90 14.71
C ARG A 176 -7.66 6.97 14.24
N LEU A 177 -7.38 7.63 13.10
CA LEU A 177 -8.32 8.56 12.47
C LEU A 177 -9.63 7.86 12.10
N SER A 178 -9.58 6.66 11.51
CA SER A 178 -10.79 5.92 11.14
C SER A 178 -11.63 5.54 12.36
N GLU A 179 -11.00 5.14 13.46
CA GLU A 179 -11.69 4.88 14.73
C GLU A 179 -12.35 6.16 15.30
N ALA A 180 -11.62 7.28 15.33
CA ALA A 180 -12.17 8.55 15.80
C ALA A 180 -13.37 9.01 14.95
N MET A 181 -13.25 8.94 13.62
CA MET A 181 -14.35 9.26 12.71
C MET A 181 -15.60 8.43 12.99
N SER A 182 -15.48 7.19 13.40
CA SER A 182 -16.64 6.33 13.68
C SER A 182 -17.49 6.85 14.84
N TRP A 183 -16.86 7.41 15.86
CA TRP A 183 -17.54 8.00 17.01
C TRP A 183 -18.25 9.30 16.66
N GLU A 184 -17.62 10.15 15.86
CA GLU A 184 -18.17 11.45 15.49
C GLU A 184 -19.24 11.37 14.39
N LEU A 185 -19.16 10.37 13.51
CA LEU A 185 -20.04 10.24 12.34
C LEU A 185 -21.25 9.34 12.58
N VAL A 186 -21.30 8.60 13.71
CA VAL A 186 -22.43 7.74 14.05
C VAL A 186 -23.74 8.51 14.14
N GLU A 187 -23.72 9.73 14.69
CA GLU A 187 -24.89 10.60 14.77
C GLU A 187 -25.40 11.06 13.39
N LYS A 188 -24.53 11.05 12.39
CA LYS A 188 -24.89 11.32 10.99
C LYS A 188 -25.32 10.07 10.25
N GLY A 189 -25.34 8.91 10.92
CA GLY A 189 -25.63 7.61 10.31
C GLY A 189 -24.58 7.16 9.30
N ILE A 190 -23.32 7.64 9.43
CA ILE A 190 -22.19 7.29 8.55
C ILE A 190 -21.25 6.34 9.28
N VAL A 191 -20.85 5.28 8.63
CA VAL A 191 -19.96 4.24 9.15
C VAL A 191 -18.52 4.52 8.73
N SER A 192 -17.56 4.32 9.64
CA SER A 192 -16.13 4.36 9.34
C SER A 192 -15.44 3.08 9.76
N ILE A 193 -14.73 2.43 8.83
CA ILE A 193 -14.03 1.16 9.05
C ILE A 193 -12.65 1.25 8.41
N ALA A 194 -11.62 0.74 9.09
CA ALA A 194 -10.31 0.55 8.48
C ALA A 194 -10.02 -0.94 8.23
N THR A 195 -9.15 -1.21 7.27
CA THR A 195 -8.58 -2.53 7.04
C THR A 195 -7.08 -2.43 6.83
N ASN A 196 -6.35 -3.39 7.37
CA ASN A 196 -4.88 -3.47 7.32
C ASN A 196 -4.45 -4.66 6.45
N PRO A 197 -4.51 -4.57 5.12
CA PRO A 197 -4.05 -5.68 4.28
C PRO A 197 -2.62 -6.08 4.63
N GLY A 198 -2.38 -7.39 4.61
CA GLY A 198 -1.04 -7.95 4.61
C GLY A 198 -0.26 -7.57 3.35
N PRO A 199 0.98 -8.08 3.20
CA PRO A 199 1.78 -7.80 2.02
C PRO A 199 1.06 -8.23 0.74
N VAL A 200 0.87 -7.27 -0.17
CA VAL A 200 0.23 -7.50 -1.46
C VAL A 200 1.30 -7.69 -2.53
N HIS A 201 1.15 -8.76 -3.31
CA HIS A 201 2.02 -9.00 -4.46
C HIS A 201 1.89 -7.88 -5.49
N SER A 202 2.98 -7.20 -5.80
CA SER A 202 3.01 -6.14 -6.81
C SER A 202 4.41 -5.91 -7.36
N ASP A 203 4.50 -5.62 -8.66
CA ASP A 203 5.76 -5.25 -9.33
C ASP A 203 6.46 -4.09 -8.62
N ARG A 204 5.70 -3.16 -8.06
CA ARG A 204 6.23 -2.02 -7.32
C ARG A 204 7.06 -2.47 -6.11
N ASN A 205 6.60 -3.46 -5.35
CA ASN A 205 7.33 -3.96 -4.19
C ASN A 205 8.63 -4.66 -4.62
N TYR A 206 8.58 -5.43 -5.70
CA TYR A 206 9.75 -6.12 -6.23
C TYR A 206 10.77 -5.18 -6.83
N LYS A 207 10.33 -4.18 -7.60
CA LYS A 207 11.25 -3.26 -8.30
C LYS A 207 11.75 -2.11 -7.44
N THR A 208 11.08 -1.78 -6.34
CA THR A 208 11.43 -0.59 -5.56
C THR A 208 11.60 -0.83 -4.06
N VAL A 209 10.64 -1.46 -3.38
CA VAL A 209 10.64 -1.52 -1.92
C VAL A 209 11.72 -2.46 -1.39
N TYR A 210 11.74 -3.70 -1.87
CA TYR A 210 12.69 -4.70 -1.40
C TYR A 210 14.14 -4.36 -1.78
N PRO A 211 14.43 -3.96 -3.04
CA PRO A 211 15.78 -3.52 -3.41
C PRO A 211 16.27 -2.31 -2.61
N LYS A 212 15.42 -1.31 -2.40
CA LYS A 212 15.78 -0.15 -1.59
C LYS A 212 16.04 -0.52 -0.12
N ALA A 213 15.27 -1.44 0.46
CA ALA A 213 15.51 -1.91 1.82
C ALA A 213 16.85 -2.65 1.93
N ALA A 214 17.17 -3.50 0.95
CA ALA A 214 18.44 -4.21 0.87
C ALA A 214 19.61 -3.23 0.71
N ALA A 215 19.49 -2.27 -0.19
CA ALA A 215 20.49 -1.24 -0.43
C ALA A 215 20.74 -0.38 0.81
N GLU A 216 19.67 0.00 1.53
CA GLU A 216 19.77 0.78 2.77
C GLU A 216 20.43 -0.02 3.90
N PHE A 217 20.15 -1.32 3.97
CA PHE A 217 20.84 -2.20 4.92
C PHE A 217 22.36 -2.21 4.70
N LEU A 218 22.79 -2.35 3.44
CA LEU A 218 24.20 -2.33 3.06
C LEU A 218 24.82 -0.93 3.22
N ARG A 219 24.05 0.13 2.97
CA ARG A 219 24.50 1.50 3.18
C ARG A 219 24.87 1.75 4.65
N VAL A 220 24.03 1.29 5.59
CA VAL A 220 24.27 1.51 7.03
C VAL A 220 25.51 0.77 7.53
N SER A 221 25.77 -0.43 7.00
CA SER A 221 26.92 -1.26 7.42
C SER A 221 28.20 -0.97 6.65
N GLY A 222 28.14 -0.26 5.50
CA GLY A 222 29.18 -0.27 4.50
C GLY A 222 29.18 -1.57 3.69
N PHE A 223 29.96 -1.64 2.65
CA PHE A 223 30.10 -2.84 1.82
C PHE A 223 31.54 -3.01 1.34
N GLU A 224 32.20 -4.09 1.75
CA GLU A 224 33.62 -4.34 1.46
C GLU A 224 34.48 -3.12 1.85
N ASP A 225 35.20 -2.57 0.89
CA ASP A 225 36.06 -1.39 1.05
C ASP A 225 35.30 -0.04 0.84
N LEU A 226 33.99 -0.09 0.56
CA LEU A 226 33.15 1.10 0.44
C LEU A 226 32.56 1.53 1.78
N SER A 227 32.77 2.79 2.13
CA SER A 227 32.14 3.43 3.29
C SER A 227 30.63 3.62 3.10
N PRO A 228 29.86 3.86 4.18
CA PRO A 228 28.43 4.15 4.09
C PRO A 228 28.08 5.29 3.12
N SER A 229 28.89 6.34 3.04
CA SER A 229 28.67 7.47 2.12
C SER A 229 28.90 7.10 0.65
N GLU A 230 29.87 6.24 0.38
CA GLU A 230 30.16 5.75 -0.96
C GLU A 230 29.07 4.80 -1.45
N VAL A 231 28.59 3.91 -0.56
CA VAL A 231 27.43 3.04 -0.84
C VAL A 231 26.19 3.88 -1.08
N GLU A 232 25.98 4.98 -0.36
CA GLU A 232 24.84 5.88 -0.57
C GLU A 232 24.87 6.49 -1.98
N VAL A 233 26.04 6.99 -2.41
CA VAL A 233 26.20 7.57 -3.75
C VAL A 233 25.99 6.51 -4.83
N ALA A 234 26.57 5.31 -4.66
CA ALA A 234 26.40 4.22 -5.60
C ALA A 234 24.93 3.78 -5.73
N ASN A 235 24.22 3.64 -4.62
CA ASN A 235 22.83 3.17 -4.59
C ASN A 235 21.86 4.04 -5.40
N ARG A 236 22.15 5.34 -5.56
CA ARG A 236 21.30 6.24 -6.36
C ARG A 236 21.19 5.79 -7.81
N ASP A 237 22.28 5.25 -8.35
CA ASP A 237 22.35 4.81 -9.75
C ASP A 237 22.13 3.29 -9.89
N ILE A 238 22.62 2.45 -8.96
CA ILE A 238 22.63 0.99 -9.16
C ILE A 238 21.34 0.27 -8.75
N VAL A 239 20.59 0.76 -7.76
CA VAL A 239 19.37 0.06 -7.28
C VAL A 239 18.32 -0.08 -8.39
N GLY A 240 18.24 0.90 -9.28
CA GLY A 240 17.35 0.87 -10.44
C GLY A 240 17.76 -0.10 -11.54
N LEU A 241 18.98 -0.66 -11.50
CA LEU A 241 19.51 -1.56 -12.52
C LEU A 241 19.06 -3.02 -12.33
N LEU A 242 18.43 -3.33 -11.22
CA LEU A 242 17.95 -4.69 -10.98
C LEU A 242 16.85 -5.09 -11.98
N GLY A 243 17.14 -6.12 -12.78
CA GLY A 243 16.25 -6.61 -13.82
C GLY A 243 16.40 -5.92 -15.19
N GLU A 244 17.35 -5.00 -15.32
CA GLU A 244 17.72 -4.41 -16.61
C GLU A 244 18.64 -5.34 -17.42
N ASP A 245 18.78 -5.08 -18.72
CA ASP A 245 19.68 -5.82 -19.59
C ASP A 245 21.17 -5.61 -19.23
N GLU A 246 22.03 -6.50 -19.74
CA GLU A 246 23.46 -6.49 -19.42
C GLU A 246 24.16 -5.18 -19.81
N LYS A 247 23.78 -4.57 -20.95
CA LYS A 247 24.39 -3.33 -21.42
C LYS A 247 23.99 -2.17 -20.50
N THR A 248 22.71 -2.00 -20.23
CA THR A 248 22.17 -0.97 -19.34
C THR A 248 22.78 -1.09 -17.94
N THR A 249 22.91 -2.33 -17.43
CA THR A 249 23.53 -2.61 -16.13
C THR A 249 25.00 -2.21 -16.12
N ARG A 250 25.77 -2.57 -17.14
CA ARG A 250 27.20 -2.23 -17.25
C ARG A 250 27.43 -0.71 -17.32
N ASP A 251 26.64 -0.04 -18.17
CA ASP A 251 26.74 1.42 -18.35
C ASP A 251 26.38 2.15 -17.04
N GLY A 252 25.35 1.70 -16.34
CA GLY A 252 24.92 2.23 -15.05
C GLY A 252 25.97 2.03 -13.95
N ILE A 253 26.56 0.85 -13.85
CA ILE A 253 27.66 0.56 -12.90
C ILE A 253 28.87 1.44 -13.18
N THR A 254 29.26 1.61 -14.45
CA THR A 254 30.38 2.47 -14.86
C THR A 254 30.13 3.92 -14.44
N LYS A 255 28.93 4.43 -14.66
CA LYS A 255 28.52 5.77 -14.22
C LYS A 255 28.61 5.92 -12.69
N ALA A 256 28.07 4.95 -11.94
CA ALA A 256 28.11 4.95 -10.49
C ALA A 256 29.55 4.90 -9.94
N ALA A 257 30.41 4.07 -10.54
CA ALA A 257 31.81 3.96 -10.18
C ALA A 257 32.54 5.29 -10.37
N GLY A 258 32.28 6.01 -11.46
CA GLY A 258 32.83 7.35 -11.68
C GLY A 258 32.33 8.38 -10.66
N ALA A 259 31.12 8.25 -10.15
CA ALA A 259 30.58 9.11 -9.09
C ALA A 259 31.26 8.83 -7.74
N VAL A 260 31.46 7.56 -7.39
CA VAL A 260 32.16 7.14 -6.15
C VAL A 260 33.64 7.51 -6.20
N SER A 261 34.31 7.28 -7.32
CA SER A 261 35.72 7.65 -7.52
C SER A 261 35.99 9.14 -7.27
N LYS A 262 35.06 10.01 -7.58
CA LYS A 262 35.16 11.45 -7.29
C LYS A 262 35.17 11.79 -5.79
N ILE A 263 34.65 10.88 -4.96
CA ILE A 263 34.60 11.08 -3.51
C ILE A 263 35.90 10.61 -2.84
N ASN A 264 36.40 9.42 -3.22
CA ASN A 264 37.49 8.75 -2.55
C ASN A 264 38.82 8.77 -3.33
N GLY A 265 38.83 9.24 -4.59
CA GLY A 265 40.01 9.25 -5.46
C GLY A 265 40.43 7.85 -5.92
N GLY A 266 39.60 6.82 -5.70
CA GLY A 266 39.93 5.44 -6.06
C GLY A 266 39.84 5.16 -7.56
N ASP A 267 40.42 4.02 -7.96
CA ASP A 267 40.33 3.52 -9.34
C ASP A 267 38.92 3.14 -9.70
N ALA A 268 38.35 3.81 -10.69
CA ALA A 268 36.96 3.61 -11.13
C ALA A 268 36.71 2.18 -11.64
N GLN A 269 37.71 1.50 -12.21
CA GLN A 269 37.52 0.11 -12.67
C GLN A 269 37.38 -0.85 -11.48
N ARG A 270 38.22 -0.72 -10.46
CA ARG A 270 38.13 -1.50 -9.23
C ARG A 270 36.83 -1.22 -8.51
N ILE A 271 36.40 0.04 -8.44
CA ILE A 271 35.13 0.41 -7.86
C ILE A 271 33.97 -0.24 -8.64
N ALA A 272 34.00 -0.25 -9.98
CA ALA A 272 32.97 -0.89 -10.79
C ALA A 272 32.82 -2.40 -10.50
N GLU A 273 33.92 -3.11 -10.27
CA GLU A 273 33.91 -4.51 -9.85
C GLU A 273 33.22 -4.70 -8.49
N THR A 274 33.58 -3.82 -7.51
CA THR A 274 32.91 -3.83 -6.19
C THR A 274 31.41 -3.52 -6.29
N LEU A 275 31.01 -2.53 -7.13
CA LEU A 275 29.61 -2.20 -7.35
C LEU A 275 28.82 -3.32 -8.04
N THR A 276 29.48 -4.12 -8.89
CA THR A 276 28.85 -5.31 -9.46
C THR A 276 28.51 -6.33 -8.37
N ARG A 277 29.41 -6.56 -7.43
CA ARG A 277 29.16 -7.43 -6.27
C ARG A 277 28.12 -6.82 -5.31
N LEU A 278 28.15 -5.50 -5.12
CA LEU A 278 27.14 -4.78 -4.33
C LEU A 278 25.74 -4.98 -4.92
N LEU A 279 25.57 -4.82 -6.24
CA LEU A 279 24.28 -5.02 -6.91
C LEU A 279 23.76 -6.46 -6.74
N ALA A 280 24.64 -7.47 -6.92
CA ALA A 280 24.30 -8.87 -6.68
C ALA A 280 23.89 -9.12 -5.22
N LYS A 281 24.58 -8.48 -4.27
CA LYS A 281 24.23 -8.59 -2.83
C LYS A 281 22.91 -7.92 -2.48
N ILE A 282 22.60 -6.78 -3.11
CA ILE A 282 21.30 -6.11 -2.99
C ILE A 282 20.18 -7.07 -3.46
N GLN A 283 20.37 -7.73 -4.60
CA GLN A 283 19.40 -8.71 -5.11
C GLN A 283 19.20 -9.86 -4.12
N GLU A 284 20.27 -10.49 -3.65
CA GLU A 284 20.21 -11.60 -2.68
C GLU A 284 19.42 -11.21 -1.42
N ILE A 285 19.71 -10.03 -0.87
CA ILE A 285 19.04 -9.54 0.34
C ILE A 285 17.58 -9.20 0.04
N ALA A 286 17.29 -8.57 -1.11
CA ALA A 286 15.92 -8.25 -1.52
C ALA A 286 15.05 -9.51 -1.63
N GLU A 287 15.58 -10.58 -2.20
CA GLU A 287 14.90 -11.89 -2.29
C GLU A 287 14.64 -12.50 -0.90
N LYS A 288 15.62 -12.40 0.03
CA LYS A 288 15.44 -12.84 1.42
C LYS A 288 14.38 -12.01 2.15
N VAL A 289 14.39 -10.68 1.97
CA VAL A 289 13.38 -9.78 2.56
C VAL A 289 12.00 -10.13 2.03
N GLN A 290 11.87 -10.36 0.73
CA GLN A 290 10.64 -10.79 0.11
C GLN A 290 10.12 -12.10 0.72
N LYS A 291 10.97 -13.12 0.78
CA LYS A 291 10.64 -14.43 1.36
C LYS A 291 10.20 -14.28 2.81
N ASN A 292 10.95 -13.55 3.62
CA ASN A 292 10.61 -13.33 5.03
C ASN A 292 9.29 -12.57 5.18
N THR A 293 9.00 -11.62 4.30
CA THR A 293 7.73 -10.87 4.32
C THR A 293 6.53 -11.80 4.08
N SER A 294 6.66 -12.82 3.22
CA SER A 294 5.59 -13.79 2.99
C SER A 294 5.28 -14.66 4.22
N PHE A 295 6.28 -14.92 5.07
CA PHE A 295 6.09 -15.70 6.32
C PHE A 295 5.34 -14.94 7.42
N MET A 296 5.20 -13.62 7.30
CA MET A 296 4.47 -12.79 8.28
C MET A 296 2.95 -12.96 8.19
N ILE A 297 2.44 -13.69 7.20
CA ILE A 297 1.02 -13.96 7.03
C ILE A 297 0.73 -15.43 7.37
N ALA A 298 -0.42 -15.68 8.00
CA ALA A 298 -0.79 -17.03 8.45
C ALA A 298 -0.65 -18.10 7.37
N ASP A 299 -1.01 -17.77 6.12
CA ASP A 299 -0.92 -18.70 4.98
C ASP A 299 0.45 -18.71 4.30
N LYS A 300 1.43 -17.94 4.82
CA LYS A 300 2.78 -17.80 4.23
C LYS A 300 2.77 -17.39 2.74
N GLN A 301 1.73 -16.69 2.30
CA GLN A 301 1.54 -16.23 0.92
C GLN A 301 1.24 -14.74 0.87
N PHE A 302 1.68 -14.09 -0.19
CA PHE A 302 1.28 -12.71 -0.46
C PHE A 302 -0.19 -12.63 -0.84
N LEU A 303 -0.85 -11.57 -0.37
CA LEU A 303 -2.19 -11.24 -0.83
C LEU A 303 -2.18 -10.81 -2.30
N SER A 304 -3.22 -11.18 -3.01
CA SER A 304 -3.52 -10.59 -4.32
C SER A 304 -4.33 -9.30 -4.15
N GLN A 305 -4.27 -8.43 -5.15
CA GLN A 305 -5.09 -7.20 -5.16
C GLN A 305 -6.59 -7.52 -5.11
N ILE A 306 -7.01 -8.63 -5.72
CA ILE A 306 -8.42 -9.06 -5.70
C ILE A 306 -8.89 -9.47 -4.31
N GLN A 307 -8.05 -10.10 -3.50
CA GLN A 307 -8.39 -10.45 -2.13
C GLN A 307 -8.60 -9.21 -1.26
N VAL A 308 -7.77 -8.19 -1.42
CA VAL A 308 -7.96 -6.90 -0.73
C VAL A 308 -9.26 -6.22 -1.21
N ALA A 309 -9.52 -6.23 -2.51
CA ALA A 309 -10.74 -5.64 -3.05
C ALA A 309 -12.01 -6.38 -2.58
N GLN A 310 -11.97 -7.71 -2.47
CA GLN A 310 -13.06 -8.51 -1.90
C GLN A 310 -13.32 -8.17 -0.44
N THR A 311 -12.25 -7.92 0.35
CA THR A 311 -12.39 -7.46 1.73
C THR A 311 -13.11 -6.11 1.77
N VAL A 312 -12.68 -5.15 0.96
CA VAL A 312 -13.33 -3.82 0.88
C VAL A 312 -14.79 -3.95 0.47
N LEU A 313 -15.10 -4.80 -0.51
CA LEU A 313 -16.47 -5.07 -0.94
C LEU A 313 -17.33 -5.66 0.19
N THR A 314 -16.75 -6.57 0.98
CA THR A 314 -17.42 -7.18 2.13
C THR A 314 -17.68 -6.16 3.23
N LEU A 315 -16.69 -5.30 3.53
CA LEU A 315 -16.84 -4.22 4.52
C LEU A 315 -17.84 -3.14 4.08
N ALA A 316 -18.14 -3.07 2.79
CA ALA A 316 -19.15 -2.15 2.23
C ALA A 316 -20.59 -2.69 2.33
N ASP A 317 -20.78 -3.95 2.69
CA ASP A 317 -22.10 -4.54 2.92
C ASP A 317 -22.80 -3.82 4.08
N ASP A 318 -24.11 -3.54 3.93
CA ASP A 318 -24.86 -2.72 4.89
C ASP A 318 -24.92 -3.34 6.29
N ASP A 319 -25.09 -4.65 6.39
CA ASP A 319 -25.21 -5.34 7.67
C ASP A 319 -23.83 -5.53 8.33
N ILE A 320 -22.84 -5.91 7.54
CA ILE A 320 -21.47 -6.08 8.02
C ILE A 320 -20.87 -4.74 8.48
N ALA A 321 -21.08 -3.68 7.71
CA ALA A 321 -20.55 -2.36 8.01
C ALA A 321 -21.05 -1.82 9.36
N LYS A 322 -22.33 -2.01 9.68
CA LYS A 322 -22.91 -1.58 10.97
C LYS A 322 -22.25 -2.29 12.15
N ILE A 323 -22.02 -3.61 12.02
CA ILE A 323 -21.40 -4.43 13.08
C ILE A 323 -19.93 -4.03 13.28
N LEU A 324 -19.24 -3.67 12.19
CA LEU A 324 -17.81 -3.36 12.19
C LEU A 324 -17.49 -1.87 12.28
N ASN A 325 -18.47 -1.01 12.54
CA ASN A 325 -18.21 0.43 12.71
C ASN A 325 -17.16 0.67 13.79
N GLY A 326 -16.15 1.48 13.47
CA GLY A 326 -15.03 1.81 14.35
C GLY A 326 -13.99 0.70 14.51
N LYS A 327 -14.09 -0.38 13.75
CA LYS A 327 -13.09 -1.46 13.80
C LYS A 327 -11.98 -1.24 12.78
N VAL A 328 -10.79 -1.68 13.18
CA VAL A 328 -9.64 -1.87 12.30
C VAL A 328 -9.51 -3.37 12.06
N ILE A 329 -9.74 -3.79 10.82
CA ILE A 329 -9.73 -5.22 10.47
C ILE A 329 -8.29 -5.67 10.23
N PRO A 330 -7.75 -6.60 11.03
CA PRO A 330 -6.37 -7.06 10.93
C PRO A 330 -6.04 -7.71 9.58
N GLY A 331 -4.82 -7.56 9.14
CA GLY A 331 -4.35 -8.05 7.84
C GLY A 331 -4.24 -9.56 7.71
N ASP A 332 -4.11 -10.28 8.81
CA ASP A 332 -4.10 -11.75 8.85
C ASP A 332 -5.51 -12.37 8.90
N ARG A 333 -6.53 -11.52 9.10
CA ARG A 333 -7.94 -11.93 9.15
C ARG A 333 -8.76 -11.28 8.05
N VAL A 334 -8.11 -10.93 6.95
CA VAL A 334 -8.84 -10.55 5.74
C VAL A 334 -9.83 -11.67 5.46
N PHE A 335 -11.10 -11.32 5.29
CA PHE A 335 -12.14 -12.27 4.96
C PHE A 335 -11.82 -12.94 3.63
N TYR A 336 -10.97 -13.95 3.71
CA TYR A 336 -10.96 -14.95 2.68
C TYR A 336 -12.34 -15.61 2.69
N PRO A 337 -12.90 -16.01 1.57
CA PRO A 337 -13.70 -17.19 1.57
C PRO A 337 -12.75 -18.33 1.99
N VAL A 338 -12.55 -18.46 3.28
CA VAL A 338 -11.85 -19.61 3.86
C VAL A 338 -12.65 -20.78 3.35
N LYS A 339 -12.08 -21.57 2.46
CA LYS A 339 -12.50 -22.95 2.38
C LYS A 339 -12.41 -23.42 3.82
N PRO A 340 -13.52 -23.81 4.47
CA PRO A 340 -13.42 -24.23 5.85
C PRO A 340 -12.31 -25.29 5.85
N HIS A 341 -11.23 -25.05 6.57
CA HIS A 341 -10.35 -26.12 7.00
C HIS A 341 -11.30 -27.00 7.81
N ILE A 342 -11.77 -28.04 7.18
CA ILE A 342 -12.36 -29.14 7.90
C ILE A 342 -11.24 -29.54 8.85
N ALA A 343 -11.42 -29.21 10.11
CA ALA A 343 -10.49 -29.61 11.14
C ALA A 343 -10.31 -31.11 10.93
N THR A 344 -9.15 -31.49 10.42
CA THR A 344 -8.81 -32.90 10.38
C THR A 344 -8.93 -33.35 11.83
N THR A 345 -9.74 -34.35 12.09
CA THR A 345 -9.97 -34.93 13.42
C THR A 345 -8.72 -35.57 14.02
N THR A 346 -7.57 -35.29 13.50
CA THR A 346 -6.28 -35.66 14.08
C THR A 346 -6.09 -34.79 15.32
N PRO A 347 -6.01 -35.36 16.54
CA PRO A 347 -5.70 -34.61 17.73
C PRO A 347 -4.43 -33.81 17.48
N ILE A 348 -4.45 -32.51 17.72
CA ILE A 348 -3.25 -31.70 17.76
C ILE A 348 -2.47 -32.23 18.97
N THR A 349 -1.52 -33.12 18.72
CA THR A 349 -0.47 -33.39 19.70
C THR A 349 0.25 -32.07 19.89
N GLN A 350 0.14 -31.50 21.10
CA GLN A 350 0.94 -30.34 21.45
C GLN A 350 2.40 -30.70 21.15
N PRO A 351 3.11 -29.93 20.32
CA PRO A 351 4.53 -30.15 20.16
C PRO A 351 5.16 -30.00 21.54
N SER A 352 5.88 -31.03 21.97
CA SER A 352 6.76 -30.92 23.14
C SER A 352 7.89 -29.98 22.71
N PHE A 353 7.77 -28.71 23.04
CA PHE A 353 8.89 -27.78 22.92
C PHE A 353 9.94 -28.24 23.94
N GLY A 354 11.00 -28.86 23.45
CA GLY A 354 12.20 -29.03 24.26
C GLY A 354 12.67 -27.67 24.76
N SER A 355 13.11 -27.59 25.98
CA SER A 355 13.59 -26.36 26.64
C SER A 355 14.68 -25.60 25.86
N ASP A 356 15.27 -26.23 24.83
CA ASP A 356 16.38 -25.69 24.07
C ASP A 356 15.93 -24.91 22.80
N GLU A 357 14.65 -24.98 22.39
CA GLU A 357 14.17 -24.26 21.18
C GLU A 357 13.65 -22.85 21.50
N ILE A 358 13.30 -22.55 22.74
CA ILE A 358 12.83 -21.23 23.15
C ILE A 358 13.95 -20.18 23.08
N GLY A 359 15.20 -20.59 23.23
CA GLY A 359 16.37 -19.70 23.18
C GLY A 359 16.82 -19.24 21.80
N ARG A 360 16.39 -19.91 20.74
CA ARG A 360 16.86 -19.60 19.35
C ARG A 360 15.94 -18.71 18.55
N ALA A 361 14.75 -18.39 19.04
CA ALA A 361 13.81 -17.50 18.38
C ALA A 361 14.05 -16.00 18.68
N HIS A 362 15.06 -15.65 19.47
CA HIS A 362 15.32 -14.30 19.96
C HIS A 362 16.61 -13.65 19.47
N VAL A 363 17.24 -14.16 18.40
CA VAL A 363 18.40 -13.46 17.81
C VAL A 363 18.08 -12.98 16.41
#